data_2fda204555cf5e9a5196075f9b8ee017
#
_entry.id   2fda204555cf5e9a5196075f9b8ee017
#
_cell.length_a   1.000
_cell.length_b   1.000
_cell.length_c   1.000
_cell.angle_alpha   90.00
_cell.angle_beta   90.00
_cell.angle_gamma   90.00
#
_symmetry.space_group_name_H-M   'P 1'
#
loop_
_entity.id
_entity.type
_entity.pdbx_description
1 polymer ?
#
loop_
_entity_poly.entity_id
_entity_poly.type
_entity_poly.pdbx_seq_one_letter_code
_entity_poly.pdbx_strand_id
1 'polypeptide(L)'
;METKDGEYTKYNKIGDSDFSWQKDCSESIRNQQNVILSSPTGSGKTKVFLEWAHTQQEKPIIITAPIKALSNQRYRELLDAGYTVGLETGDIKSVPDNCDFICCTQEIYTNKYSELENVTLIMDEFHYIFKNPSRARTYIDALHDSKAKNVLLCSATLGDISKLKEYVNRVSERDFFAYENDSRLTSLFYEGNINSNDIRNSLIVTFSRRNIKNILYSLYSSRKMQDDETLEAIERLAEDDKIDNYEFLNNARKGISGYYGGLLPKEKLFIEKCFEQGMIDTVVGTDALALGVNFPVENVIFTQLAKYHEGPISKNLFEQLAGRAGRKGFFDEGHVYYCNDFAGFCEPWEYDTKDLFGKILEKSNEDVSISLTPNIKNILLDRRTIEEEVEFISKFSTIEVGVDETFGYISDMIDYIKNRAFENKVNRLVCERFGNDYYYDSYTEDEQLNENFEKKEIYRQELLDRKEEFLQNIARVYFDEYSPERNCEIFTEIICGIEPEKILQKYGMSGNFNDMLQFRKYVKSLPKTYRKGLTKINDKIREIDETAIDGFRGSVSVEEISEKLEQEGKLDAKSVMQVLKDQKDMQRMNERADKLKIEEEYELEDC
;
A
#
# COMPACT_ATOMS: atom_id res chain seq x y z
N MET A 1 39.12 13.18 -5.72
CA MET A 1 38.90 12.97 -4.27
C MET A 1 37.93 13.98 -3.67
N GLU A 2 37.40 14.92 -4.46
CA GLU A 2 36.44 15.97 -4.01
C GLU A 2 34.97 15.60 -4.07
N THR A 3 34.62 14.43 -4.63
CA THR A 3 33.24 13.97 -4.74
C THR A 3 32.70 13.24 -3.49
N LYS A 4 33.54 12.86 -2.54
CA LYS A 4 33.13 12.10 -1.36
C LYS A 4 32.52 12.95 -0.23
N ASP A 5 32.93 14.21 -0.08
CA ASP A 5 32.43 15.05 1.02
C ASP A 5 31.03 15.62 0.76
N GLY A 6 30.65 15.84 -0.50
CA GLY A 6 29.32 16.34 -0.86
C GLY A 6 28.22 15.27 -0.75
N GLU A 7 28.56 14.01 -1.02
CA GLU A 7 27.60 12.88 -0.88
C GLU A 7 27.40 12.51 0.58
N TYR A 8 28.45 12.56 1.40
CA TYR A 8 28.37 12.26 2.83
C TYR A 8 27.43 13.23 3.59
N THR A 9 27.36 14.49 3.17
CA THR A 9 26.46 15.49 3.75
C THR A 9 24.97 15.23 3.45
N LYS A 10 24.64 14.60 2.32
CA LYS A 10 23.25 14.23 1.99
C LYS A 10 22.74 13.12 2.91
N TYR A 11 23.56 12.14 3.26
CA TYR A 11 23.20 11.06 4.17
C TYR A 11 22.88 11.51 5.58
N ASN A 12 23.66 12.46 6.09
CA ASN A 12 23.49 12.97 7.45
C ASN A 12 22.14 13.69 7.65
N LYS A 13 21.43 14.00 6.56
CA LYS A 13 20.07 14.54 6.62
C LYS A 13 18.98 13.46 6.79
N ILE A 14 19.28 12.19 6.49
CA ILE A 14 18.31 11.09 6.54
C ILE A 14 18.33 10.35 7.89
N GLY A 15 19.31 10.59 8.75
CA GLY A 15 19.39 9.92 10.04
C GLY A 15 20.32 10.59 11.03
N ASP A 16 19.85 10.71 12.25
CA ASP A 16 20.41 11.59 13.30
C ASP A 16 21.60 11.04 14.06
N SER A 17 22.31 10.02 13.73
CA SER A 17 23.53 9.64 14.44
C SER A 17 24.15 8.33 13.99
N ASP A 18 25.46 8.25 14.11
CA ASP A 18 26.26 7.05 13.91
C ASP A 18 26.16 6.15 15.15
N PHE A 19 25.21 5.24 15.17
CA PHE A 19 25.16 4.18 16.17
C PHE A 19 26.24 3.12 15.88
N SER A 20 26.78 2.50 16.93
CA SER A 20 27.82 1.49 16.77
C SER A 20 27.40 0.37 15.81
N TRP A 21 26.17 -0.16 15.96
CA TRP A 21 25.65 -1.22 15.09
C TRP A 21 25.55 -0.78 13.63
N GLN A 22 25.23 0.48 13.34
CA GLN A 22 25.14 0.99 11.96
C GLN A 22 26.53 0.98 11.31
N LYS A 23 27.57 1.39 12.03
CA LYS A 23 28.95 1.35 11.54
C LYS A 23 29.39 -0.09 11.27
N ASP A 24 29.17 -0.97 12.24
CA ASP A 24 29.52 -2.39 12.12
C ASP A 24 28.78 -3.06 10.96
N CYS A 25 27.51 -2.72 10.78
CA CYS A 25 26.70 -3.20 9.67
C CYS A 25 27.20 -2.66 8.33
N SER A 26 27.38 -1.33 8.21
CA SER A 26 27.85 -0.69 6.98
C SER A 26 29.21 -1.23 6.53
N GLU A 27 30.14 -1.47 7.48
CA GLU A 27 31.42 -2.11 7.19
C GLU A 27 31.26 -3.56 6.69
N SER A 28 30.37 -4.33 7.33
CA SER A 28 30.14 -5.74 7.00
C SER A 28 29.50 -5.94 5.64
N ILE A 29 28.52 -5.08 5.27
CA ILE A 29 27.75 -5.24 4.03
C ILE A 29 28.32 -4.47 2.83
N ARG A 30 29.26 -3.57 3.04
CA ARG A 30 29.79 -2.63 2.04
C ARG A 30 30.14 -3.27 0.69
N ASN A 31 30.76 -4.45 0.74
CA ASN A 31 31.25 -5.16 -0.44
C ASN A 31 30.34 -6.31 -0.88
N GLN A 32 29.18 -6.46 -0.24
CA GLN A 32 28.23 -7.52 -0.55
C GLN A 32 27.26 -7.05 -1.65
N GLN A 33 27.03 -7.87 -2.65
CA GLN A 33 26.09 -7.57 -3.74
C GLN A 33 24.64 -7.84 -3.33
N ASN A 34 24.43 -8.90 -2.55
CA ASN A 34 23.09 -9.28 -2.09
C ASN A 34 23.07 -9.36 -0.57
N VAL A 35 22.15 -8.65 0.07
CA VAL A 35 22.11 -8.48 1.52
C VAL A 35 20.72 -8.73 2.06
N ILE A 36 20.61 -9.44 3.17
CA ILE A 36 19.42 -9.48 4.04
C ILE A 36 19.78 -8.70 5.30
N LEU A 37 19.05 -7.61 5.55
CA LEU A 37 19.23 -6.75 6.71
C LEU A 37 18.01 -6.85 7.63
N SER A 38 18.17 -7.49 8.79
CA SER A 38 17.19 -7.55 9.86
C SER A 38 17.59 -6.62 10.99
N SER A 39 16.72 -5.69 11.36
CA SER A 39 16.97 -4.79 12.50
C SER A 39 15.67 -4.18 12.99
N PRO A 40 15.46 -4.00 14.32
CA PRO A 40 14.19 -3.54 14.88
C PRO A 40 13.67 -2.24 14.29
N THR A 41 12.36 -1.99 14.42
CA THR A 41 11.75 -0.71 14.04
C THR A 41 12.40 0.42 14.85
N GLY A 42 12.67 1.56 14.19
CA GLY A 42 13.30 2.71 14.84
C GLY A 42 14.83 2.61 15.03
N SER A 43 15.46 1.54 14.58
CA SER A 43 16.93 1.36 14.69
C SER A 43 17.75 2.21 13.71
N GLY A 44 17.11 2.89 12.74
CA GLY A 44 17.81 3.68 11.71
C GLY A 44 18.29 2.87 10.51
N LYS A 45 17.65 1.75 10.17
CA LYS A 45 17.95 0.89 9.00
C LYS A 45 18.10 1.65 7.69
N THR A 46 17.27 2.68 7.50
CA THR A 46 17.24 3.48 6.27
C THR A 46 18.60 4.05 5.93
N LYS A 47 19.32 4.58 6.92
CA LYS A 47 20.67 5.11 6.72
C LYS A 47 21.61 4.02 6.20
N VAL A 48 21.61 2.85 6.84
CA VAL A 48 22.51 1.75 6.51
C VAL A 48 22.27 1.24 5.09
N PHE A 49 21.03 1.00 4.70
CA PHE A 49 20.76 0.51 3.35
C PHE A 49 21.03 1.58 2.26
N LEU A 50 20.85 2.86 2.55
CA LEU A 50 21.23 3.93 1.64
C LEU A 50 22.74 4.04 1.50
N GLU A 51 23.49 3.94 2.59
CA GLU A 51 24.96 3.89 2.55
C GLU A 51 25.44 2.71 1.70
N TRP A 52 24.86 1.52 1.90
CA TRP A 52 25.17 0.36 1.07
C TRP A 52 24.86 0.61 -0.41
N ALA A 53 23.68 1.13 -0.73
CA ALA A 53 23.26 1.39 -2.11
C ALA A 53 24.20 2.35 -2.83
N HIS A 54 24.77 3.32 -2.12
CA HIS A 54 25.75 4.24 -2.70
C HIS A 54 27.15 3.64 -2.90
N THR A 55 27.46 2.55 -2.21
CA THR A 55 28.70 1.80 -2.52
C THR A 55 28.58 1.00 -3.81
N GLN A 56 27.33 0.75 -4.27
CA GLN A 56 27.07 0.10 -5.54
C GLN A 56 27.14 1.12 -6.69
N GLN A 57 27.58 0.67 -7.85
CA GLN A 57 27.78 1.56 -9.02
C GLN A 57 26.52 1.68 -9.89
N GLU A 58 25.62 0.72 -9.78
CA GLU A 58 24.44 0.59 -10.62
C GLU A 58 23.34 1.55 -10.21
N LYS A 59 22.81 2.30 -11.20
CA LYS A 59 21.72 3.27 -10.99
C LYS A 59 20.68 3.15 -12.11
N PRO A 60 19.41 3.54 -11.84
CA PRO A 60 18.89 4.08 -10.59
C PRO A 60 18.86 3.04 -9.46
N ILE A 61 18.84 3.55 -8.22
CA ILE A 61 18.53 2.73 -7.03
C ILE A 61 17.01 2.66 -6.92
N ILE A 62 16.46 1.45 -6.99
CA ILE A 62 15.00 1.24 -6.90
C ILE A 62 14.65 0.80 -5.48
N ILE A 63 13.82 1.57 -4.80
CA ILE A 63 13.33 1.24 -3.47
C ILE A 63 11.86 0.84 -3.58
N THR A 64 11.55 -0.41 -3.23
CA THR A 64 10.19 -0.90 -3.21
C THR A 64 9.61 -0.87 -1.80
N ALA A 65 8.32 -0.62 -1.70
CA ALA A 65 7.58 -0.69 -0.45
C ALA A 65 6.26 -1.43 -0.66
N PRO A 66 5.70 -2.06 0.40
CA PRO A 66 4.48 -2.85 0.28
C PRO A 66 3.22 -2.00 0.06
N ILE A 67 3.26 -0.73 0.41
CA ILE A 67 2.13 0.19 0.28
C ILE A 67 2.57 1.56 -0.24
N LYS A 68 1.65 2.26 -0.90
CA LYS A 68 1.90 3.58 -1.49
C LYS A 68 2.38 4.62 -0.47
N ALA A 69 1.80 4.63 0.73
CA ALA A 69 2.16 5.59 1.77
C ALA A 69 3.66 5.54 2.11
N LEU A 70 4.23 4.34 2.21
CA LEU A 70 5.67 4.15 2.45
C LEU A 70 6.51 4.59 1.26
N SER A 71 6.09 4.28 0.02
CA SER A 71 6.78 4.76 -1.18
C SER A 71 6.80 6.29 -1.23
N ASN A 72 5.68 6.92 -0.88
CA ASN A 72 5.53 8.37 -0.84
C ASN A 72 6.38 9.00 0.27
N GLN A 73 6.42 8.39 1.46
CA GLN A 73 7.27 8.86 2.56
C GLN A 73 8.74 8.80 2.15
N ARG A 74 9.18 7.69 1.60
CA ARG A 74 10.56 7.51 1.16
C ARG A 74 10.95 8.49 0.05
N TYR A 75 10.03 8.73 -0.88
CA TYR A 75 10.19 9.74 -1.92
C TYR A 75 10.46 11.13 -1.34
N ARG A 76 9.65 11.57 -0.34
CA ARG A 76 9.84 12.88 0.31
C ARG A 76 11.18 12.96 1.05
N GLU A 77 11.50 11.96 1.86
CA GLU A 77 12.75 11.91 2.63
C GLU A 77 13.98 12.06 1.71
N LEU A 78 13.96 11.40 0.55
CA LEU A 78 15.05 11.48 -0.41
C LEU A 78 15.08 12.82 -1.17
N LEU A 79 13.93 13.39 -1.50
CA LEU A 79 13.85 14.74 -2.09
C LEU A 79 14.39 15.79 -1.12
N ASP A 80 13.98 15.75 0.15
CA ASP A 80 14.45 16.67 1.19
C ASP A 80 15.95 16.54 1.43
N ALA A 81 16.51 15.35 1.22
CA ALA A 81 17.95 15.12 1.24
C ALA A 81 18.67 15.65 -0.02
N GLY A 82 17.94 16.10 -1.05
CA GLY A 82 18.47 16.73 -2.26
C GLY A 82 18.85 15.76 -3.37
N TYR A 83 18.22 14.57 -3.41
CA TYR A 83 18.36 13.62 -4.52
C TYR A 83 17.36 13.89 -5.63
N THR A 84 17.67 13.44 -6.85
CA THR A 84 16.71 13.37 -7.95
C THR A 84 15.94 12.06 -7.85
N VAL A 85 14.65 12.14 -7.52
CA VAL A 85 13.84 10.97 -7.16
C VAL A 85 12.64 10.83 -8.09
N GLY A 86 12.41 9.62 -8.57
CA GLY A 86 11.18 9.22 -9.22
C GLY A 86 10.20 8.58 -8.23
N LEU A 87 8.91 8.81 -8.46
CA LEU A 87 7.84 8.12 -7.73
C LEU A 87 6.91 7.43 -8.73
N GLU A 88 6.72 6.12 -8.55
CA GLU A 88 5.73 5.38 -9.33
C GLU A 88 4.91 4.45 -8.43
N THR A 89 3.64 4.80 -8.29
CA THR A 89 2.64 4.02 -7.57
C THR A 89 1.45 3.78 -8.51
N GLY A 90 0.44 3.02 -8.06
CA GLY A 90 -0.74 2.84 -8.89
C GLY A 90 -1.50 4.15 -9.23
N ASP A 91 -1.22 5.26 -8.54
CA ASP A 91 -1.92 6.54 -8.73
C ASP A 91 -1.01 7.61 -9.34
N ILE A 92 0.28 7.53 -9.09
CA ILE A 92 1.26 8.56 -9.46
C ILE A 92 2.33 7.93 -10.33
N LYS A 93 2.66 8.62 -11.42
CA LYS A 93 3.83 8.33 -12.23
C LYS A 93 4.58 9.63 -12.47
N SER A 94 5.66 9.83 -11.71
CA SER A 94 6.57 10.97 -11.86
C SER A 94 8.00 10.44 -11.74
N VAL A 95 8.57 10.02 -12.86
CA VAL A 95 9.93 9.47 -12.92
C VAL A 95 10.74 10.31 -13.89
N PRO A 96 11.58 11.24 -13.37
CA PRO A 96 12.49 12.05 -14.19
C PRO A 96 13.51 11.18 -14.92
N ASP A 97 13.99 11.67 -16.06
CA ASP A 97 15.15 11.06 -16.71
C ASP A 97 16.40 11.23 -15.81
N ASN A 98 17.22 10.20 -15.71
CA ASN A 98 18.45 10.18 -14.90
C ASN A 98 18.24 10.41 -13.39
N CYS A 99 17.19 9.86 -12.81
CA CYS A 99 16.99 9.91 -11.36
C CYS A 99 18.02 9.04 -10.60
N ASP A 100 18.40 9.50 -9.40
CA ASP A 100 19.25 8.75 -8.48
C ASP A 100 18.47 7.57 -7.91
N PHE A 101 17.20 7.82 -7.55
CA PHE A 101 16.31 6.85 -6.92
C PHE A 101 14.96 6.76 -7.64
N ILE A 102 14.36 5.57 -7.60
CA ILE A 102 12.94 5.36 -7.95
C ILE A 102 12.26 4.73 -6.74
N CYS A 103 11.29 5.41 -6.15
CA CYS A 103 10.42 4.87 -5.12
C CYS A 103 9.16 4.30 -5.77
N CYS A 104 8.85 3.04 -5.55
CA CYS A 104 7.66 2.42 -6.13
C CYS A 104 7.05 1.37 -5.20
N THR A 105 5.82 0.94 -5.50
CA THR A 105 5.26 -0.22 -4.82
C THR A 105 5.85 -1.52 -5.39
N GLN A 106 5.80 -2.58 -4.58
CA GLN A 106 6.34 -3.89 -4.98
C GLN A 106 5.72 -4.40 -6.27
N GLU A 107 4.41 -4.20 -6.45
CA GLU A 107 3.69 -4.61 -7.67
C GLU A 107 4.18 -3.87 -8.93
N ILE A 108 4.49 -2.57 -8.77
CA ILE A 108 5.06 -1.79 -9.89
C ILE A 108 6.43 -2.32 -10.27
N TYR A 109 7.28 -2.61 -9.28
CA TYR A 109 8.59 -3.19 -9.55
C TYR A 109 8.47 -4.51 -10.33
N THR A 110 7.69 -5.46 -9.81
CA THR A 110 7.49 -6.79 -10.43
C THR A 110 6.98 -6.69 -11.86
N ASN A 111 6.07 -5.75 -12.13
CA ASN A 111 5.46 -5.64 -13.45
C ASN A 111 6.28 -4.83 -14.47
N LYS A 112 7.21 -3.97 -14.02
CA LYS A 112 7.80 -2.95 -14.90
C LYS A 112 9.32 -2.86 -14.83
N TYR A 113 9.90 -3.06 -13.66
CA TYR A 113 11.32 -2.81 -13.43
C TYR A 113 12.15 -4.08 -13.20
N SER A 114 11.52 -5.26 -13.05
CA SER A 114 12.21 -6.51 -12.76
C SER A 114 13.24 -6.93 -13.84
N GLU A 115 13.00 -6.55 -15.09
CA GLU A 115 13.88 -6.85 -16.23
C GLU A 115 15.10 -5.92 -16.36
N LEU A 116 15.23 -4.90 -15.51
CA LEU A 116 16.37 -3.98 -15.57
C LEU A 116 17.61 -4.61 -14.93
N GLU A 117 18.71 -4.67 -15.71
CA GLU A 117 19.94 -5.36 -15.29
C GLU A 117 20.89 -4.46 -14.49
N ASN A 118 21.06 -3.20 -14.90
CA ASN A 118 22.06 -2.29 -14.31
C ASN A 118 21.44 -1.38 -13.25
N VAL A 119 20.73 -1.98 -12.29
CA VAL A 119 20.07 -1.27 -11.19
C VAL A 119 20.43 -1.92 -9.86
N THR A 120 20.31 -1.13 -8.80
CA THR A 120 20.35 -1.61 -7.41
C THR A 120 18.94 -1.64 -6.85
N LEU A 121 18.51 -2.77 -6.32
CA LEU A 121 17.18 -2.99 -5.76
C LEU A 121 17.24 -3.03 -4.23
N ILE A 122 16.37 -2.28 -3.57
CA ILE A 122 16.10 -2.36 -2.14
C ILE A 122 14.64 -2.72 -1.96
N MET A 123 14.36 -3.88 -1.36
CA MET A 123 13.01 -4.29 -0.96
C MET A 123 12.84 -3.94 0.52
N ASP A 124 12.20 -2.80 0.78
CA ASP A 124 11.90 -2.37 2.16
C ASP A 124 10.66 -3.09 2.67
N GLU A 125 10.61 -3.35 3.98
CA GLU A 125 9.57 -4.12 4.66
C GLU A 125 9.34 -5.52 4.06
N PHE A 126 10.42 -6.24 3.80
CA PHE A 126 10.40 -7.56 3.15
C PHE A 126 9.58 -8.61 3.91
N HIS A 127 9.31 -8.43 5.21
CA HIS A 127 8.45 -9.31 6.01
C HIS A 127 7.03 -9.50 5.45
N TYR A 128 6.63 -8.68 4.48
CA TYR A 128 5.34 -8.84 3.82
C TYR A 128 5.18 -10.19 3.09
N ILE A 129 6.27 -10.90 2.84
CA ILE A 129 6.22 -12.29 2.33
C ILE A 129 5.49 -13.25 3.29
N PHE A 130 5.36 -12.89 4.57
CA PHE A 130 4.68 -13.72 5.58
C PHE A 130 3.20 -13.33 5.79
N LYS A 131 2.70 -12.24 5.18
CA LYS A 131 1.37 -11.70 5.50
C LYS A 131 0.23 -12.52 4.93
N ASN A 132 0.24 -12.72 3.63
CA ASN A 132 -0.76 -13.54 2.95
C ASN A 132 -0.18 -14.08 1.63
N PRO A 133 -0.78 -15.15 1.08
CA PRO A 133 -0.25 -15.81 -0.11
C PRO A 133 -0.11 -14.92 -1.35
N SER A 134 -1.03 -13.99 -1.57
CA SER A 134 -1.01 -13.06 -2.71
C SER A 134 0.14 -12.04 -2.58
N ARG A 135 0.37 -11.50 -1.39
CA ARG A 135 1.51 -10.61 -1.13
C ARG A 135 2.83 -11.37 -1.23
N ALA A 136 2.92 -12.54 -0.61
CA ALA A 136 4.07 -13.42 -0.73
C ALA A 136 4.41 -13.65 -2.21
N ARG A 137 3.40 -13.97 -3.02
CA ARG A 137 3.56 -14.20 -4.45
C ARG A 137 4.23 -13.02 -5.18
N THR A 138 3.79 -11.80 -4.92
CA THR A 138 4.34 -10.60 -5.57
C THR A 138 5.83 -10.41 -5.25
N TYR A 139 6.23 -10.64 -3.99
CA TYR A 139 7.63 -10.54 -3.58
C TYR A 139 8.48 -11.68 -4.13
N ILE A 140 7.95 -12.89 -4.17
CA ILE A 140 8.66 -14.07 -4.65
C ILE A 140 8.84 -14.02 -6.18
N ASP A 141 7.81 -13.62 -6.94
CA ASP A 141 7.96 -13.36 -8.37
C ASP A 141 9.02 -12.27 -8.62
N ALA A 142 8.98 -11.16 -7.86
CA ALA A 142 9.97 -10.10 -7.99
C ALA A 142 11.40 -10.58 -7.70
N LEU A 143 11.57 -11.39 -6.66
CA LEU A 143 12.89 -11.91 -6.28
C LEU A 143 13.43 -12.92 -7.29
N HIS A 144 12.55 -13.79 -7.80
CA HIS A 144 12.88 -14.81 -8.80
C HIS A 144 13.20 -14.19 -10.17
N ASP A 145 12.37 -13.24 -10.62
CA ASP A 145 12.45 -12.69 -11.97
C ASP A 145 13.38 -11.45 -12.05
N SER A 146 13.86 -10.92 -10.90
CA SER A 146 14.69 -9.72 -10.87
C SER A 146 16.04 -9.90 -11.54
N LYS A 147 16.33 -9.04 -12.51
CA LYS A 147 17.66 -8.92 -13.15
C LYS A 147 18.55 -7.84 -12.53
N ALA A 148 18.08 -7.19 -11.44
CA ALA A 148 18.88 -6.20 -10.71
C ALA A 148 20.24 -6.80 -10.31
N LYS A 149 21.31 -6.03 -10.50
CA LYS A 149 22.66 -6.53 -10.21
C LYS A 149 22.92 -6.68 -8.73
N ASN A 150 22.40 -5.75 -7.93
CA ASN A 150 22.54 -5.76 -6.47
C ASN A 150 21.17 -5.75 -5.83
N VAL A 151 20.97 -6.54 -4.76
CA VAL A 151 19.68 -6.67 -4.08
C VAL A 151 19.86 -6.60 -2.57
N LEU A 152 19.12 -5.71 -1.90
CA LEU A 152 19.03 -5.67 -0.45
C LEU A 152 17.59 -5.88 -0.01
N LEU A 153 17.38 -6.85 0.86
CA LEU A 153 16.12 -7.15 1.53
C LEU A 153 16.17 -6.60 2.94
N CYS A 154 15.27 -5.70 3.29
CA CYS A 154 15.29 -5.01 4.58
C CYS A 154 13.98 -5.18 5.34
N SER A 155 14.07 -5.49 6.64
CA SER A 155 12.89 -5.52 7.51
C SER A 155 13.23 -5.38 9.00
N ALA A 156 12.19 -5.16 9.79
CA ALA A 156 12.29 -5.13 11.25
C ALA A 156 12.29 -6.53 11.88
N THR A 157 11.51 -7.45 11.32
CA THR A 157 11.30 -8.80 11.85
C THR A 157 11.24 -9.78 10.69
N LEU A 158 12.19 -10.71 10.64
CA LEU A 158 12.32 -11.68 9.55
C LEU A 158 12.25 -13.15 10.03
N GLY A 159 11.95 -13.36 11.31
CA GLY A 159 11.95 -14.69 11.89
C GLY A 159 13.36 -15.29 11.96
N ASP A 160 13.50 -16.57 11.65
CA ASP A 160 14.82 -17.24 11.56
C ASP A 160 15.56 -16.79 10.28
N ILE A 161 16.50 -15.88 10.47
CA ILE A 161 17.25 -15.28 9.35
C ILE A 161 18.08 -16.29 8.57
N SER A 162 18.53 -17.38 9.20
CA SER A 162 19.31 -18.43 8.54
C SER A 162 18.42 -19.24 7.59
N LYS A 163 17.24 -19.64 8.05
CA LYS A 163 16.24 -20.34 7.21
C LYS A 163 15.74 -19.41 6.09
N LEU A 164 15.52 -18.15 6.41
CA LEU A 164 15.12 -17.17 5.40
C LEU A 164 16.20 -16.98 4.34
N LYS A 165 17.47 -16.91 4.72
CA LYS A 165 18.60 -16.82 3.78
C LYS A 165 18.62 -18.03 2.84
N GLU A 166 18.50 -19.24 3.36
CA GLU A 166 18.44 -20.46 2.54
C GLU A 166 17.28 -20.43 1.55
N TYR A 167 16.11 -19.98 2.02
CA TYR A 167 14.93 -19.82 1.18
C TYR A 167 15.13 -18.79 0.07
N VAL A 168 15.60 -17.59 0.41
CA VAL A 168 15.85 -16.49 -0.52
C VAL A 168 16.91 -16.87 -1.56
N ASN A 169 17.98 -17.54 -1.15
CA ASN A 169 19.03 -18.03 -2.07
C ASN A 169 18.45 -19.02 -3.09
N ARG A 170 17.56 -19.92 -2.64
CA ARG A 170 16.90 -20.90 -3.52
C ARG A 170 15.94 -20.24 -4.51
N VAL A 171 15.19 -19.21 -4.07
CA VAL A 171 14.22 -18.50 -4.94
C VAL A 171 14.93 -17.68 -6.00
N SER A 172 15.97 -16.94 -5.63
CA SER A 172 16.64 -15.96 -6.48
C SER A 172 17.82 -16.51 -7.26
N GLU A 173 18.26 -17.73 -6.91
CA GLU A 173 19.52 -18.34 -7.41
C GLU A 173 20.77 -17.45 -7.13
N ARG A 174 20.72 -16.65 -6.05
CA ARG A 174 21.79 -15.74 -5.61
C ARG A 174 22.26 -16.12 -4.22
N ASP A 175 23.50 -15.78 -3.88
CA ASP A 175 24.00 -15.91 -2.50
C ASP A 175 23.86 -14.58 -1.78
N PHE A 176 23.09 -14.57 -0.69
CA PHE A 176 22.86 -13.42 0.15
C PHE A 176 23.73 -13.47 1.40
N PHE A 177 24.30 -12.32 1.75
CA PHE A 177 24.88 -12.10 3.06
C PHE A 177 23.78 -11.64 4.02
N ALA A 178 23.65 -12.28 5.17
CA ALA A 178 22.67 -11.90 6.18
C ALA A 178 23.33 -11.15 7.34
N TYR A 179 22.77 -10.01 7.71
CA TYR A 179 23.14 -9.24 8.90
C TYR A 179 21.91 -9.04 9.78
N GLU A 180 22.05 -9.39 11.05
CA GLU A 180 21.01 -9.25 12.05
C GLU A 180 21.48 -8.35 13.19
N ASN A 181 20.62 -7.41 13.56
CA ASN A 181 20.81 -6.55 14.72
C ASN A 181 19.58 -6.63 15.61
N ASP A 182 19.75 -7.01 16.85
CA ASP A 182 18.68 -7.09 17.85
C ASP A 182 18.59 -5.83 18.72
N SER A 183 19.57 -4.93 18.60
CA SER A 183 19.66 -3.76 19.45
C SER A 183 18.68 -2.69 19.00
N ARG A 184 17.86 -2.22 19.91
CA ARG A 184 17.02 -1.02 19.75
C ARG A 184 17.77 0.22 20.24
N LEU A 185 17.37 1.39 19.73
CA LEU A 185 17.93 2.68 20.16
C LEU A 185 17.28 3.18 21.47
N THR A 186 16.09 2.70 21.78
CA THR A 186 15.33 3.00 22.99
C THR A 186 14.96 1.71 23.69
N SER A 187 14.97 1.72 25.02
CA SER A 187 14.53 0.58 25.80
C SER A 187 13.04 0.32 25.60
N LEU A 188 12.63 -0.95 25.52
CA LEU A 188 11.24 -1.34 25.40
C LEU A 188 10.88 -2.24 26.59
N PHE A 189 9.85 -1.82 27.35
CA PHE A 189 9.36 -2.53 28.51
C PHE A 189 8.00 -3.13 28.24
N TYR A 190 7.86 -4.42 28.53
CA TYR A 190 6.59 -5.13 28.46
C TYR A 190 5.97 -5.13 29.85
N GLU A 191 4.91 -4.36 29.97
CA GLU A 191 4.22 -4.11 31.23
C GLU A 191 3.02 -5.05 31.40
N GLY A 192 2.13 -4.71 32.31
CA GLY A 192 0.91 -5.44 32.54
C GLY A 192 -0.33 -4.75 31.99
N ASN A 193 -1.41 -4.85 32.78
CA ASN A 193 -2.65 -4.15 32.48
C ASN A 193 -2.56 -2.66 32.81
N ILE A 194 -2.98 -1.81 31.88
CA ILE A 194 -3.16 -0.37 32.11
C ILE A 194 -4.65 -0.03 32.25
N ASN A 195 -4.99 0.90 33.12
CA ASN A 195 -6.36 1.41 33.22
C ASN A 195 -6.64 2.41 32.08
N SER A 196 -7.85 2.39 31.55
CA SER A 196 -8.27 3.28 30.45
C SER A 196 -8.14 4.77 30.78
N ASN A 197 -8.24 5.15 32.07
CA ASN A 197 -8.09 6.53 32.53
C ASN A 197 -6.63 7.04 32.51
N ASP A 198 -5.66 6.13 32.54
CA ASP A 198 -4.22 6.45 32.58
C ASP A 198 -3.58 6.51 31.19
N ILE A 199 -4.35 6.23 30.15
CA ILE A 199 -3.87 6.21 28.77
C ILE A 199 -3.51 7.61 28.27
N ARG A 200 -2.25 7.85 27.92
CA ARG A 200 -1.69 9.07 27.33
C ARG A 200 -0.51 8.69 26.40
N ASN A 201 -0.19 9.57 25.46
CA ASN A 201 0.92 9.40 24.52
C ASN A 201 0.95 7.98 23.89
N SER A 202 -0.22 7.52 23.45
CA SER A 202 -0.44 6.10 23.23
C SER A 202 -0.96 5.77 21.84
N LEU A 203 -0.52 4.63 21.35
CA LEU A 203 -1.11 3.93 20.24
C LEU A 203 -1.94 2.77 20.78
N ILE A 204 -3.25 2.80 20.60
CA ILE A 204 -4.15 1.73 21.02
C ILE A 204 -4.49 0.85 19.84
N VAL A 205 -4.17 -0.44 19.96
CA VAL A 205 -4.33 -1.43 18.91
C VAL A 205 -5.60 -2.26 19.13
N THR A 206 -6.43 -2.31 18.10
CA THR A 206 -7.58 -3.22 17.96
C THR A 206 -7.65 -3.74 16.52
N PHE A 207 -8.62 -4.63 16.17
CA PHE A 207 -8.67 -5.22 14.82
C PHE A 207 -10.00 -5.03 14.10
N SER A 208 -10.88 -4.16 14.59
CA SER A 208 -12.11 -3.81 13.89
C SER A 208 -12.45 -2.32 13.98
N ARG A 209 -13.07 -1.79 12.92
CA ARG A 209 -13.57 -0.40 12.91
C ARG A 209 -14.63 -0.15 14.00
N ARG A 210 -15.44 -1.16 14.31
CA ARG A 210 -16.44 -1.09 15.36
C ARG A 210 -15.78 -0.89 16.72
N ASN A 211 -14.71 -1.64 17.00
CA ASN A 211 -13.98 -1.52 18.25
C ASN A 211 -13.29 -0.16 18.37
N ILE A 212 -12.71 0.37 17.26
CA ILE A 212 -12.17 1.75 17.26
C ILE A 212 -13.22 2.74 17.74
N LYS A 213 -14.43 2.71 17.19
CA LYS A 213 -15.52 3.62 17.59
C LYS A 213 -15.90 3.46 19.07
N ASN A 214 -16.01 2.24 19.55
CA ASN A 214 -16.35 1.95 20.94
C ASN A 214 -15.28 2.46 21.91
N ILE A 215 -13.99 2.23 21.59
CA ILE A 215 -12.86 2.71 22.40
C ILE A 215 -12.81 4.24 22.40
N LEU A 216 -12.94 4.87 21.23
CA LEU A 216 -12.99 6.34 21.12
C LEU A 216 -14.13 6.94 21.92
N TYR A 217 -15.32 6.35 21.88
CA TYR A 217 -16.47 6.80 22.66
C TYR A 217 -16.20 6.72 24.18
N SER A 218 -15.58 5.64 24.64
CA SER A 218 -15.19 5.47 26.04
C SER A 218 -14.14 6.51 26.44
N LEU A 219 -13.08 6.69 25.65
CA LEU A 219 -12.03 7.68 25.90
C LEU A 219 -12.58 9.12 25.86
N TYR A 220 -13.44 9.42 24.89
CA TYR A 220 -14.06 10.74 24.76
C TYR A 220 -14.76 11.18 26.04
N SER A 221 -15.44 10.26 26.71
CA SER A 221 -16.18 10.52 27.95
C SER A 221 -15.26 10.82 29.13
N SER A 222 -14.04 10.28 29.16
CA SER A 222 -13.06 10.45 30.24
C SER A 222 -12.06 11.59 30.00
N ARG A 223 -11.94 12.08 28.76
CA ARG A 223 -10.98 13.12 28.37
C ARG A 223 -11.58 14.53 28.53
N LYS A 224 -10.70 15.46 28.92
CA LYS A 224 -11.03 16.90 28.92
C LYS A 224 -10.81 17.47 27.51
N MET A 225 -11.44 18.60 27.24
CA MET A 225 -11.12 19.39 26.04
C MET A 225 -9.68 19.89 26.12
N GLN A 226 -9.04 20.03 24.97
CA GLN A 226 -7.75 20.71 24.84
C GLN A 226 -7.87 22.19 25.23
N ASP A 227 -6.75 22.87 25.42
CA ASP A 227 -6.73 24.31 25.68
C ASP A 227 -7.15 25.12 24.42
N ASP A 228 -7.49 26.40 24.64
CA ASP A 228 -8.04 27.25 23.59
C ASP A 228 -7.07 27.43 22.40
N GLU A 229 -5.76 27.51 22.64
CA GLU A 229 -4.75 27.65 21.60
C GLU A 229 -4.69 26.39 20.71
N THR A 230 -4.70 25.21 21.34
CA THR A 230 -4.74 23.92 20.62
C THR A 230 -6.04 23.76 19.84
N LEU A 231 -7.20 24.18 20.42
CA LEU A 231 -8.48 24.13 19.72
C LEU A 231 -8.48 25.00 18.46
N GLU A 232 -7.98 26.24 18.55
CA GLU A 232 -7.87 27.14 17.40
C GLU A 232 -6.92 26.57 16.32
N ALA A 233 -5.85 25.89 16.72
CA ALA A 233 -4.93 25.25 15.79
C ALA A 233 -5.58 24.05 15.05
N ILE A 234 -6.37 23.23 15.77
CA ILE A 234 -7.14 22.12 15.19
C ILE A 234 -8.16 22.65 14.18
N GLU A 235 -8.91 23.72 14.52
CA GLU A 235 -9.91 24.31 13.61
C GLU A 235 -9.24 24.86 12.33
N ARG A 236 -8.14 25.60 12.48
CA ARG A 236 -7.37 26.11 11.32
C ARG A 236 -6.91 24.99 10.41
N LEU A 237 -6.30 23.95 10.99
CA LEU A 237 -5.82 22.82 10.22
C LEU A 237 -6.97 22.04 9.54
N ALA A 238 -8.13 21.96 10.22
CA ALA A 238 -9.32 21.33 9.65
C ALA A 238 -9.89 22.13 8.47
N GLU A 239 -9.87 23.46 8.54
CA GLU A 239 -10.26 24.34 7.43
C GLU A 239 -9.30 24.19 6.23
N ASP A 240 -7.99 24.20 6.49
CA ASP A 240 -6.95 24.07 5.46
C ASP A 240 -7.04 22.70 4.75
N ASP A 241 -7.22 21.62 5.49
CA ASP A 241 -7.34 20.26 4.96
C ASP A 241 -8.78 19.90 4.55
N LYS A 242 -9.73 20.85 4.65
CA LYS A 242 -11.17 20.67 4.32
C LYS A 242 -11.79 19.45 5.01
N ILE A 243 -11.53 19.30 6.30
CA ILE A 243 -12.09 18.25 7.11
C ILE A 243 -13.48 18.67 7.62
N ASP A 244 -14.51 18.00 7.14
CA ASP A 244 -15.91 18.25 7.46
C ASP A 244 -16.55 17.16 8.34
N ASN A 245 -15.78 16.12 8.69
CA ASN A 245 -16.22 15.03 9.56
C ASN A 245 -16.28 15.47 11.04
N TYR A 246 -17.49 15.80 11.49
CA TYR A 246 -17.73 16.32 12.83
C TYR A 246 -17.29 15.36 13.96
N GLU A 247 -17.51 14.04 13.80
CA GLU A 247 -17.08 13.03 14.79
C GLU A 247 -15.54 13.05 14.95
N PHE A 248 -14.87 13.21 13.84
CA PHE A 248 -13.41 13.28 13.77
C PHE A 248 -12.84 14.50 14.49
N LEU A 249 -13.40 15.67 14.21
CA LEU A 249 -13.01 16.93 14.84
C LEU A 249 -13.27 16.93 16.36
N ASN A 250 -14.41 16.38 16.78
CA ASN A 250 -14.71 16.27 18.20
C ASN A 250 -13.72 15.39 18.95
N ASN A 251 -13.29 14.30 18.34
CA ASN A 251 -12.26 13.44 18.90
C ASN A 251 -10.91 14.17 19.00
N ALA A 252 -10.52 14.88 17.95
CA ALA A 252 -9.28 15.67 17.93
C ALA A 252 -9.26 16.75 19.02
N ARG A 253 -10.39 17.46 19.25
CA ARG A 253 -10.56 18.44 20.34
C ARG A 253 -10.36 17.84 21.74
N LYS A 254 -10.42 16.53 21.89
CA LYS A 254 -10.14 15.76 23.11
C LYS A 254 -8.76 15.10 23.11
N GLY A 255 -7.92 15.39 22.14
CA GLY A 255 -6.57 14.83 21.99
C GLY A 255 -6.55 13.36 21.55
N ILE A 256 -7.65 12.84 20.98
CA ILE A 256 -7.77 11.46 20.53
C ILE A 256 -8.19 11.37 19.06
N SER A 257 -7.82 10.31 18.38
CA SER A 257 -8.29 10.04 17.01
C SER A 257 -8.32 8.55 16.70
N GLY A 258 -9.11 8.20 15.65
CA GLY A 258 -9.12 6.86 15.08
C GLY A 258 -8.31 6.79 13.78
N TYR A 259 -7.52 5.73 13.58
CA TYR A 259 -6.74 5.54 12.35
C TYR A 259 -6.94 4.13 11.78
N TYR A 260 -7.44 4.04 10.55
CA TYR A 260 -7.71 2.76 9.88
C TYR A 260 -7.69 2.88 8.35
N GLY A 261 -7.62 1.75 7.66
CA GLY A 261 -7.46 1.72 6.20
C GLY A 261 -8.56 2.41 5.38
N GLY A 262 -9.77 2.53 5.94
CA GLY A 262 -10.93 3.14 5.26
C GLY A 262 -11.06 4.66 5.39
N LEU A 263 -10.14 5.33 6.09
CA LEU A 263 -10.10 6.79 6.15
C LEU A 263 -9.69 7.38 4.81
N LEU A 264 -10.23 8.57 4.51
CA LEU A 264 -9.81 9.35 3.35
C LEU A 264 -8.34 9.79 3.49
N PRO A 265 -7.61 9.98 2.38
CA PRO A 265 -6.23 10.49 2.44
C PRO A 265 -6.09 11.81 3.20
N LYS A 266 -7.02 12.76 3.01
CA LYS A 266 -7.04 14.03 3.75
C LYS A 266 -7.22 13.82 5.26
N GLU A 267 -8.09 12.88 5.67
CA GLU A 267 -8.31 12.56 7.08
C GLU A 267 -7.06 11.94 7.71
N LYS A 268 -6.38 11.04 7.00
CA LYS A 268 -5.11 10.46 7.46
C LYS A 268 -4.04 11.53 7.65
N LEU A 269 -3.88 12.41 6.65
CA LEU A 269 -2.92 13.50 6.70
C LEU A 269 -3.21 14.47 7.85
N PHE A 270 -4.47 14.81 8.07
CA PHE A 270 -4.91 15.64 9.18
C PHE A 270 -4.52 15.04 10.53
N ILE A 271 -4.77 13.73 10.76
CA ILE A 271 -4.38 13.05 12.00
C ILE A 271 -2.87 13.09 12.18
N GLU A 272 -2.11 12.77 11.12
CA GLU A 272 -0.66 12.77 11.15
C GLU A 272 -0.11 14.15 11.55
N LYS A 273 -0.60 15.24 10.93
CA LYS A 273 -0.24 16.61 11.28
C LYS A 273 -0.63 16.97 12.72
N CYS A 274 -1.86 16.65 13.16
CA CYS A 274 -2.31 16.89 14.52
C CYS A 274 -1.44 16.17 15.55
N PHE A 275 -1.02 14.95 15.23
CA PHE A 275 -0.16 14.16 16.10
C PHE A 275 1.28 14.73 16.15
N GLU A 276 1.86 15.08 15.01
CA GLU A 276 3.20 15.68 14.91
C GLU A 276 3.29 17.01 15.66
N GLN A 277 2.21 17.78 15.69
CA GLN A 277 2.12 19.06 16.39
C GLN A 277 1.67 18.94 17.86
N GLY A 278 1.47 17.70 18.34
CA GLY A 278 1.09 17.44 19.73
C GLY A 278 -0.36 17.78 20.08
N MET A 279 -1.21 18.07 19.10
CA MET A 279 -2.65 18.35 19.31
C MET A 279 -3.41 17.08 19.66
N ILE A 280 -2.96 15.93 19.18
CA ILE A 280 -3.47 14.60 19.50
C ILE A 280 -2.34 13.80 20.17
N ASP A 281 -2.62 13.19 21.31
CA ASP A 281 -1.66 12.36 22.05
C ASP A 281 -1.98 10.87 21.98
N THR A 282 -3.20 10.50 21.56
CA THR A 282 -3.65 9.11 21.56
C THR A 282 -4.37 8.77 20.26
N VAL A 283 -3.90 7.72 19.60
CA VAL A 283 -4.49 7.21 18.37
C VAL A 283 -4.96 5.77 18.56
N VAL A 284 -6.21 5.48 18.17
CA VAL A 284 -6.81 4.14 18.19
C VAL A 284 -6.88 3.61 16.76
N GLY A 285 -6.31 2.45 16.51
CA GLY A 285 -6.35 1.92 15.15
C GLY A 285 -6.19 0.41 15.03
N THR A 286 -6.22 -0.05 13.79
CA THR A 286 -6.04 -1.46 13.45
C THR A 286 -4.56 -1.77 13.16
N ASP A 287 -4.28 -2.97 12.68
CA ASP A 287 -2.96 -3.35 12.16
C ASP A 287 -2.44 -2.45 11.01
N ALA A 288 -3.29 -1.58 10.44
CA ALA A 288 -2.86 -0.49 9.59
C ALA A 288 -1.84 0.44 10.26
N LEU A 289 -1.85 0.52 11.59
CA LEU A 289 -0.86 1.28 12.37
C LEU A 289 0.55 0.64 12.35
N ALA A 290 0.65 -0.67 12.12
CA ALA A 290 1.94 -1.32 11.88
C ALA A 290 2.60 -0.87 10.57
N LEU A 291 1.80 -0.30 9.65
CA LEU A 291 2.14 -0.07 8.26
C LEU A 291 2.45 1.40 7.97
N GLY A 292 3.70 1.81 8.16
CA GLY A 292 4.21 3.03 7.54
C GLY A 292 3.71 4.37 8.08
N VAL A 293 2.97 4.39 9.17
CA VAL A 293 2.58 5.64 9.82
C VAL A 293 3.61 6.00 10.87
N ASN A 294 4.06 7.26 10.85
CA ASN A 294 5.04 7.76 11.78
C ASN A 294 4.36 8.40 13.00
N PHE A 295 3.81 7.57 13.90
CA PHE A 295 3.35 8.05 15.21
C PHE A 295 4.42 7.75 16.26
N PRO A 296 5.23 8.73 16.67
CA PRO A 296 6.15 8.55 17.78
C PRO A 296 5.34 8.57 19.10
N VAL A 297 5.12 7.41 19.68
CA VAL A 297 4.39 7.24 20.94
C VAL A 297 5.31 6.71 22.03
N GLU A 298 4.97 7.03 23.28
CA GLU A 298 5.58 6.43 24.45
C GLU A 298 5.05 5.02 24.68
N ASN A 299 3.74 4.85 24.52
CA ASN A 299 3.03 3.64 24.90
C ASN A 299 2.33 2.97 23.70
N VAL A 300 2.41 1.66 23.63
CA VAL A 300 1.56 0.83 22.76
C VAL A 300 0.68 -0.04 23.63
N ILE A 301 -0.62 -0.01 23.39
CA ILE A 301 -1.63 -0.66 24.23
C ILE A 301 -2.46 -1.61 23.38
N PHE A 302 -2.42 -2.89 23.70
CA PHE A 302 -3.24 -3.90 23.03
C PHE A 302 -4.57 -4.07 23.77
N THR A 303 -5.66 -3.82 23.08
CA THR A 303 -7.00 -4.09 23.60
C THR A 303 -7.48 -5.48 23.22
N GLN A 304 -6.85 -6.08 22.22
CA GLN A 304 -7.05 -7.46 21.81
C GLN A 304 -5.79 -7.99 21.10
N LEU A 305 -5.56 -9.29 21.17
CA LEU A 305 -4.44 -10.01 20.54
C LEU A 305 -4.91 -11.16 19.64
N ALA A 306 -6.19 -11.14 19.27
CA ALA A 306 -6.77 -12.07 18.31
C ALA A 306 -7.69 -11.34 17.35
N LYS A 307 -7.73 -11.80 16.12
CA LYS A 307 -8.64 -11.32 15.08
C LYS A 307 -9.85 -12.25 14.97
N TYR A 308 -11.00 -11.66 14.73
CA TYR A 308 -12.21 -12.44 14.48
C TYR A 308 -12.03 -13.31 13.23
N HIS A 309 -12.34 -14.60 13.31
CA HIS A 309 -12.12 -15.63 12.29
C HIS A 309 -10.67 -16.05 12.00
N GLU A 310 -9.65 -15.25 12.38
CA GLU A 310 -8.25 -15.59 12.12
C GLU A 310 -7.53 -16.15 13.35
N GLY A 311 -8.06 -15.89 14.57
CA GLY A 311 -7.44 -16.30 15.83
C GLY A 311 -6.32 -15.37 16.30
N PRO A 312 -5.42 -15.85 17.18
CA PRO A 312 -4.33 -15.07 17.75
C PRO A 312 -3.39 -14.48 16.69
N ILE A 313 -2.93 -13.25 16.91
CA ILE A 313 -1.97 -12.61 16.01
C ILE A 313 -0.60 -13.28 16.07
N SER A 314 0.17 -13.12 15.00
CA SER A 314 1.54 -13.62 14.94
C SER A 314 2.48 -12.84 15.86
N LYS A 315 3.56 -13.47 16.31
CA LYS A 315 4.66 -12.83 17.06
C LYS A 315 5.23 -11.65 16.27
N ASN A 316 5.43 -11.82 14.97
CA ASN A 316 5.95 -10.79 14.08
C ASN A 316 5.06 -9.56 14.03
N LEU A 317 3.73 -9.70 13.91
CA LEU A 317 2.79 -8.58 13.92
C LEU A 317 2.79 -7.88 15.29
N PHE A 318 2.82 -8.66 16.37
CA PHE A 318 2.91 -8.11 17.74
C PHE A 318 4.17 -7.23 17.89
N GLU A 319 5.34 -7.73 17.50
CA GLU A 319 6.61 -7.00 17.62
C GLU A 319 6.67 -5.76 16.73
N GLN A 320 6.08 -5.80 15.53
CA GLN A 320 5.97 -4.63 14.66
C GLN A 320 5.14 -3.51 15.30
N LEU A 321 4.02 -3.88 15.94
CA LEU A 321 3.15 -2.93 16.64
C LEU A 321 3.80 -2.45 17.94
N ALA A 322 4.30 -3.34 18.77
CA ALA A 322 5.02 -3.04 20.00
C ALA A 322 6.23 -2.14 19.73
N GLY A 323 6.93 -2.40 18.63
CA GLY A 323 8.07 -1.63 18.18
C GLY A 323 7.80 -0.15 17.86
N ARG A 324 6.55 0.27 17.82
CA ARG A 324 6.17 1.69 17.70
C ARG A 324 6.38 2.47 19.00
N ALA A 325 6.40 1.79 20.15
CA ALA A 325 6.65 2.44 21.44
C ALA A 325 8.13 2.86 21.57
N GLY A 326 8.36 4.02 22.17
CA GLY A 326 9.69 4.52 22.48
C GLY A 326 10.50 4.88 21.24
N ARG A 327 10.15 5.97 20.56
CA ARG A 327 10.91 6.44 19.40
C ARG A 327 11.97 7.44 19.81
N LYS A 328 13.22 7.18 19.43
CA LYS A 328 14.34 8.07 19.73
C LYS A 328 14.12 9.49 19.17
N GLY A 329 14.47 10.48 19.97
CA GLY A 329 14.22 11.90 19.67
C GLY A 329 12.91 12.43 20.22
N PHE A 330 11.98 11.53 20.62
CA PHE A 330 10.71 11.87 21.25
C PHE A 330 10.58 11.28 22.65
N PHE A 331 10.95 10.00 22.82
CA PHE A 331 10.86 9.28 24.10
C PHE A 331 12.12 8.44 24.30
N ASP A 332 12.68 8.44 25.51
CA ASP A 332 13.86 7.66 25.87
C ASP A 332 13.55 6.18 26.08
N GLU A 333 12.32 5.89 26.50
CA GLU A 333 11.81 4.55 26.78
C GLU A 333 10.45 4.34 26.09
N GLY A 334 10.13 3.10 25.81
CA GLY A 334 8.85 2.68 25.27
C GLY A 334 8.20 1.62 26.15
N HIS A 335 6.88 1.69 26.31
CA HIS A 335 6.13 0.75 27.15
C HIS A 335 5.03 0.06 26.34
N VAL A 336 4.88 -1.23 26.57
CA VAL A 336 3.87 -2.06 25.89
C VAL A 336 2.95 -2.65 26.94
N TYR A 337 1.67 -2.32 26.84
CA TYR A 337 0.62 -2.73 27.76
C TYR A 337 -0.47 -3.55 27.07
N TYR A 338 -1.29 -4.20 27.87
CA TYR A 338 -2.64 -4.58 27.47
C TYR A 338 -3.68 -3.82 28.32
N CYS A 339 -4.90 -3.68 27.81
CA CYS A 339 -5.97 -2.98 28.54
C CYS A 339 -7.23 -3.83 28.56
N ASN A 340 -7.58 -4.36 29.75
CA ASN A 340 -8.77 -5.19 29.95
C ASN A 340 -10.08 -4.39 30.01
N ASP A 341 -10.02 -3.06 30.21
CA ASP A 341 -11.23 -2.22 30.29
C ASP A 341 -12.06 -2.27 28.99
N PHE A 342 -11.41 -2.61 27.88
CA PHE A 342 -12.04 -2.73 26.56
C PHE A 342 -12.32 -4.17 26.12
N ALA A 343 -11.95 -5.18 26.92
CA ALA A 343 -12.01 -6.60 26.53
C ALA A 343 -13.41 -7.07 26.15
N GLY A 344 -14.45 -6.60 26.86
CA GLY A 344 -15.82 -7.09 26.70
C GLY A 344 -16.45 -6.83 25.33
N PHE A 345 -15.87 -5.97 24.49
CA PHE A 345 -16.37 -5.65 23.14
C PHE A 345 -15.27 -5.64 22.06
N CYS A 346 -14.03 -5.92 22.45
CA CYS A 346 -12.89 -5.89 21.53
C CYS A 346 -12.42 -7.26 21.11
N GLU A 347 -12.66 -8.30 21.90
CA GLU A 347 -12.15 -9.64 21.63
C GLU A 347 -13.20 -10.62 21.13
N PRO A 348 -12.79 -11.58 20.30
CA PRO A 348 -13.55 -12.81 20.18
C PRO A 348 -13.65 -13.43 21.58
N TRP A 349 -14.84 -13.84 21.99
CA TRP A 349 -15.16 -14.37 23.33
C TRP A 349 -14.30 -15.60 23.74
N GLU A 350 -13.62 -16.24 22.78
CA GLU A 350 -12.77 -17.42 22.98
C GLU A 350 -11.37 -17.09 23.53
N TYR A 351 -10.96 -15.80 23.49
CA TYR A 351 -9.59 -15.40 23.79
C TYR A 351 -9.54 -14.32 24.86
N ASP A 352 -8.64 -14.50 25.82
CA ASP A 352 -8.32 -13.51 26.86
C ASP A 352 -7.03 -12.76 26.49
N THR A 353 -7.06 -11.43 26.51
CA THR A 353 -5.92 -10.59 26.12
C THR A 353 -4.73 -10.78 27.02
N LYS A 354 -4.94 -10.92 28.33
CA LYS A 354 -3.88 -11.15 29.32
C LYS A 354 -3.15 -12.46 29.06
N ASP A 355 -3.92 -13.52 28.82
CA ASP A 355 -3.35 -14.85 28.56
C ASP A 355 -2.59 -14.88 27.23
N LEU A 356 -3.12 -14.23 26.19
CA LEU A 356 -2.43 -14.13 24.90
C LEU A 356 -1.19 -13.25 25.00
N PHE A 357 -1.23 -12.16 25.78
CA PHE A 357 -0.07 -11.29 25.99
C PHE A 357 1.10 -12.06 26.61
N GLY A 358 0.84 -12.82 27.66
CA GLY A 358 1.85 -13.68 28.26
C GLY A 358 2.41 -14.72 27.27
N LYS A 359 1.51 -15.46 26.61
CA LYS A 359 1.89 -16.50 25.64
C LYS A 359 2.71 -15.96 24.47
N ILE A 360 2.38 -14.77 23.94
CA ILE A 360 3.10 -14.19 22.80
C ILE A 360 4.50 -13.73 23.18
N LEU A 361 4.71 -13.28 24.42
CA LEU A 361 6.04 -12.93 24.92
C LEU A 361 6.96 -14.14 25.08
N GLU A 362 6.41 -15.27 25.49
CA GLU A 362 7.14 -16.53 25.65
C GLU A 362 7.42 -17.27 24.32
N LYS A 363 6.68 -16.92 23.26
CA LYS A 363 6.79 -17.56 21.96
C LYS A 363 8.14 -17.24 21.30
N SER A 364 8.82 -18.26 20.79
CA SER A 364 10.02 -18.06 19.94
C SER A 364 9.67 -17.39 18.62
N ASN A 365 10.67 -16.90 17.90
CA ASN A 365 10.50 -16.39 16.55
C ASN A 365 9.79 -17.42 15.66
N GLU A 366 8.89 -16.95 14.81
CA GLU A 366 8.13 -17.82 13.93
C GLU A 366 9.02 -18.41 12.86
N ASP A 367 8.76 -19.67 12.52
CA ASP A 367 9.41 -20.31 11.39
C ASP A 367 9.03 -19.61 10.08
N VAL A 368 9.91 -19.72 9.08
CA VAL A 368 9.66 -19.22 7.73
C VAL A 368 8.52 -20.03 7.11
N SER A 369 7.31 -19.47 7.15
CA SER A 369 6.09 -20.07 6.58
C SER A 369 5.57 -19.20 5.46
N ILE A 370 5.70 -19.68 4.21
CA ILE A 370 5.34 -18.95 3.00
C ILE A 370 4.41 -19.84 2.17
N SER A 371 3.23 -19.31 1.91
CA SER A 371 2.26 -19.89 0.99
C SER A 371 2.13 -18.98 -0.23
N LEU A 372 2.01 -19.56 -1.42
CA LEU A 372 1.89 -18.82 -2.67
C LEU A 372 0.54 -19.09 -3.35
N THR A 373 -0.08 -18.03 -3.84
CA THR A 373 -1.26 -18.15 -4.73
C THR A 373 -0.85 -18.30 -6.20
N PRO A 374 -1.66 -18.94 -7.04
CA PRO A 374 -1.45 -18.98 -8.48
C PRO A 374 -1.45 -17.57 -9.10
N ASN A 375 -0.52 -17.31 -10.01
CA ASN A 375 -0.50 -16.09 -10.80
C ASN A 375 -1.16 -16.34 -12.17
N ILE A 376 -2.48 -16.23 -12.20
CA ILE A 376 -3.29 -16.45 -13.40
C ILE A 376 -2.86 -15.53 -14.57
N LYS A 377 -2.39 -14.32 -14.24
CA LYS A 377 -1.89 -13.38 -15.25
C LYS A 377 -0.69 -13.93 -16.03
N ASN A 378 0.23 -14.64 -15.37
CA ASN A 378 1.39 -15.23 -16.06
C ASN A 378 0.95 -16.27 -17.07
N ILE A 379 -0.11 -17.04 -16.78
CA ILE A 379 -0.65 -18.06 -17.70
C ILE A 379 -1.42 -17.37 -18.84
N LEU A 380 -2.22 -16.35 -18.55
CA LEU A 380 -2.95 -15.60 -19.58
C LEU A 380 -2.02 -14.83 -20.55
N LEU A 381 -0.81 -14.49 -20.11
CA LEU A 381 0.22 -13.83 -20.92
C LEU A 381 1.20 -14.81 -21.57
N ASP A 382 0.93 -16.12 -21.51
CA ASP A 382 1.79 -17.19 -22.02
C ASP A 382 3.25 -17.12 -21.48
N ARG A 383 3.43 -16.59 -20.26
CA ARG A 383 4.74 -16.53 -19.60
C ARG A 383 5.09 -17.84 -18.90
N ARG A 384 4.08 -18.59 -18.46
CA ARG A 384 4.18 -19.92 -17.85
C ARG A 384 3.00 -20.78 -18.29
N THR A 385 3.20 -22.07 -18.44
CA THR A 385 2.12 -23.04 -18.58
C THR A 385 1.47 -23.29 -17.20
N ILE A 386 0.36 -24.02 -17.17
CA ILE A 386 -0.28 -24.40 -15.89
C ILE A 386 0.66 -25.29 -15.09
N GLU A 387 1.33 -26.22 -15.74
CA GLU A 387 2.30 -27.14 -15.13
C GLU A 387 3.47 -26.37 -14.49
N GLU A 388 4.08 -25.43 -15.24
CA GLU A 388 5.17 -24.59 -14.74
C GLU A 388 4.74 -23.71 -13.58
N GLU A 389 3.49 -23.25 -13.57
CA GLU A 389 2.95 -22.45 -12.47
C GLU A 389 2.74 -23.30 -11.21
N VAL A 390 2.21 -24.51 -11.35
CA VAL A 390 2.04 -25.46 -10.25
C VAL A 390 3.40 -25.89 -9.70
N GLU A 391 4.36 -26.19 -10.56
CA GLU A 391 5.73 -26.49 -10.15
C GLU A 391 6.36 -25.35 -9.37
N PHE A 392 6.19 -24.09 -9.84
CA PHE A 392 6.69 -22.88 -9.17
C PHE A 392 6.10 -22.75 -7.76
N ILE A 393 4.79 -22.90 -7.61
CA ILE A 393 4.10 -22.82 -6.32
C ILE A 393 4.61 -23.94 -5.40
N SER A 394 4.68 -25.17 -5.88
CA SER A 394 5.14 -26.32 -5.11
C SER A 394 6.61 -26.19 -4.68
N LYS A 395 7.47 -25.68 -5.56
CA LYS A 395 8.90 -25.48 -5.29
C LYS A 395 9.19 -24.39 -4.27
N PHE A 396 8.40 -23.31 -4.27
CA PHE A 396 8.69 -22.11 -3.50
C PHE A 396 7.71 -21.88 -2.33
N SER A 397 6.61 -22.61 -2.19
CA SER A 397 5.88 -22.65 -0.92
C SER A 397 6.66 -23.45 0.11
N THR A 398 6.62 -23.01 1.37
CA THR A 398 7.23 -23.77 2.49
C THR A 398 6.23 -24.68 3.17
N ILE A 399 4.96 -24.52 2.86
CA ILE A 399 3.86 -25.40 3.29
C ILE A 399 3.55 -26.40 2.18
N GLU A 400 2.99 -27.54 2.56
CA GLU A 400 2.58 -28.57 1.60
C GLU A 400 1.50 -28.04 0.65
N VAL A 401 1.70 -28.26 -0.65
CA VAL A 401 0.79 -27.85 -1.71
C VAL A 401 0.20 -29.09 -2.37
N GLY A 402 -1.11 -29.20 -2.39
CA GLY A 402 -1.83 -30.23 -3.16
C GLY A 402 -1.67 -29.95 -4.67
N VAL A 403 -0.73 -30.64 -5.32
CA VAL A 403 -0.35 -30.40 -6.72
C VAL A 403 -1.54 -30.60 -7.65
N ASP A 404 -2.24 -31.74 -7.52
CA ASP A 404 -3.40 -32.06 -8.38
C ASP A 404 -4.57 -31.11 -8.15
N GLU A 405 -4.82 -30.72 -6.89
CA GLU A 405 -5.88 -29.77 -6.53
C GLU A 405 -5.57 -28.39 -7.10
N THR A 406 -4.31 -27.95 -6.98
CA THR A 406 -3.86 -26.66 -7.51
C THR A 406 -3.92 -26.63 -9.03
N PHE A 407 -3.51 -27.70 -9.70
CA PHE A 407 -3.62 -27.85 -11.15
C PHE A 407 -5.09 -27.80 -11.59
N GLY A 408 -5.95 -28.56 -10.96
CA GLY A 408 -7.39 -28.56 -11.25
C GLY A 408 -8.00 -27.18 -11.09
N TYR A 409 -7.72 -26.50 -9.97
CA TYR A 409 -8.20 -25.14 -9.73
C TYR A 409 -7.75 -24.14 -10.83
N ILE A 410 -6.46 -24.15 -11.17
CA ILE A 410 -5.92 -23.25 -12.20
C ILE A 410 -6.53 -23.57 -13.57
N SER A 411 -6.62 -24.86 -13.91
CA SER A 411 -7.18 -25.32 -15.18
C SER A 411 -8.64 -24.89 -15.35
N ASP A 412 -9.46 -25.11 -14.32
CA ASP A 412 -10.86 -24.70 -14.31
C ASP A 412 -11.02 -23.19 -14.42
N MET A 413 -10.16 -22.43 -13.75
CA MET A 413 -10.16 -20.96 -13.80
C MET A 413 -9.80 -20.45 -15.19
N ILE A 414 -8.75 -20.99 -15.81
CA ILE A 414 -8.33 -20.61 -17.16
C ILE A 414 -9.41 -20.98 -18.18
N ASP A 415 -9.98 -22.19 -18.07
CA ASP A 415 -11.10 -22.60 -18.92
C ASP A 415 -12.29 -21.67 -18.77
N TYR A 416 -12.67 -21.33 -17.53
CA TYR A 416 -13.72 -20.37 -17.27
C TYR A 416 -13.45 -19.02 -17.94
N ILE A 417 -12.26 -18.44 -17.73
CA ILE A 417 -11.90 -17.13 -18.28
C ILE A 417 -11.90 -17.14 -19.81
N LYS A 418 -11.27 -18.14 -20.43
CA LYS A 418 -11.10 -18.20 -21.89
C LYS A 418 -12.38 -18.58 -22.63
N ASN A 419 -13.17 -19.48 -22.06
CA ASN A 419 -14.26 -20.13 -22.79
C ASN A 419 -15.67 -19.75 -22.32
N ARG A 420 -15.85 -19.40 -21.04
CA ARG A 420 -17.20 -19.26 -20.45
C ARG A 420 -17.53 -17.87 -19.93
N ALA A 421 -16.58 -17.17 -19.34
CA ALA A 421 -16.84 -15.94 -18.59
C ALA A 421 -17.52 -14.86 -19.45
N PHE A 422 -16.97 -14.60 -20.62
CA PHE A 422 -17.47 -13.58 -21.54
C PHE A 422 -18.90 -13.87 -22.02
N GLU A 423 -19.12 -15.08 -22.54
CA GLU A 423 -20.43 -15.48 -23.09
C GLU A 423 -21.51 -15.51 -22.01
N ASN A 424 -21.19 -16.04 -20.82
CA ASN A 424 -22.10 -16.05 -19.68
C ASN A 424 -22.54 -14.64 -19.31
N LYS A 425 -21.61 -13.69 -19.31
CA LYS A 425 -21.93 -12.30 -18.99
C LYS A 425 -22.70 -11.61 -20.10
N VAL A 426 -22.35 -11.84 -21.37
CA VAL A 426 -23.11 -11.33 -22.52
C VAL A 426 -24.56 -11.80 -22.46
N ASN A 427 -24.78 -13.09 -22.20
CA ASN A 427 -26.15 -13.61 -22.07
C ASN A 427 -26.96 -12.92 -20.96
N ARG A 428 -26.30 -12.61 -19.80
CA ARG A 428 -26.94 -11.83 -18.73
C ARG A 428 -27.27 -10.40 -19.18
N LEU A 429 -26.35 -9.72 -19.89
CA LEU A 429 -26.62 -8.37 -20.42
C LEU A 429 -27.76 -8.34 -21.40
N VAL A 430 -27.89 -9.37 -22.26
CA VAL A 430 -29.02 -9.53 -23.16
C VAL A 430 -30.30 -9.71 -22.38
N CYS A 431 -30.31 -10.56 -21.35
CA CYS A 431 -31.48 -10.75 -20.48
C CYS A 431 -31.86 -9.49 -19.70
N GLU A 432 -30.87 -8.73 -19.21
CA GLU A 432 -31.11 -7.44 -18.53
C GLU A 432 -31.79 -6.41 -19.45
N ARG A 433 -31.47 -6.44 -20.75
CA ARG A 433 -32.05 -5.50 -21.74
C ARG A 433 -33.38 -5.91 -22.30
N PHE A 434 -33.59 -7.21 -22.56
CA PHE A 434 -34.77 -7.75 -23.27
C PHE A 434 -35.69 -8.60 -22.40
N GLY A 435 -35.33 -8.84 -21.12
CA GLY A 435 -36.05 -9.70 -20.19
C GLY A 435 -35.65 -11.18 -20.26
N ASN A 436 -36.09 -11.94 -19.25
CA ASN A 436 -35.78 -13.37 -19.07
C ASN A 436 -36.76 -14.29 -19.78
N ASP A 437 -37.33 -13.89 -20.91
CA ASP A 437 -38.33 -14.73 -21.58
C ASP A 437 -37.68 -15.97 -22.20
N TYR A 438 -37.57 -17.02 -21.39
CA TYR A 438 -37.19 -18.39 -21.82
C TYR A 438 -38.14 -19.02 -22.83
N TYR A 439 -39.29 -18.40 -23.10
CA TYR A 439 -40.36 -18.95 -23.94
C TYR A 439 -40.28 -18.58 -25.42
N TYR A 440 -39.33 -17.74 -25.84
CA TYR A 440 -39.25 -17.23 -27.21
C TYR A 440 -37.91 -17.53 -27.90
N ASP A 441 -37.45 -18.80 -27.79
CA ASP A 441 -36.25 -19.25 -28.53
C ASP A 441 -36.54 -19.69 -29.97
N SER A 442 -37.78 -19.46 -30.46
CA SER A 442 -38.18 -19.83 -31.82
C SER A 442 -39.08 -18.76 -32.43
N TYR A 443 -39.01 -18.62 -33.76
CA TYR A 443 -39.93 -17.81 -34.53
C TYR A 443 -41.37 -18.23 -34.29
N THR A 444 -42.21 -17.26 -34.03
CA THR A 444 -43.68 -17.43 -33.83
C THR A 444 -44.41 -16.77 -34.99
N GLU A 445 -45.74 -17.00 -35.10
CA GLU A 445 -46.62 -16.32 -36.09
C GLU A 445 -46.87 -14.84 -35.71
N ASP A 446 -46.43 -14.39 -34.53
CA ASP A 446 -46.57 -13.02 -34.06
C ASP A 446 -45.38 -12.15 -34.55
N GLU A 447 -45.67 -11.20 -35.45
CA GLU A 447 -44.67 -10.30 -36.05
C GLU A 447 -43.90 -9.43 -35.01
N GLN A 448 -44.57 -8.98 -33.92
CA GLN A 448 -43.92 -8.17 -32.89
C GLN A 448 -42.94 -9.00 -32.04
N LEU A 449 -43.29 -10.25 -31.76
CA LEU A 449 -42.41 -11.17 -31.04
C LEU A 449 -41.21 -11.56 -31.90
N ASN A 450 -41.38 -11.77 -33.19
CA ASN A 450 -40.30 -12.06 -34.12
C ASN A 450 -39.34 -10.85 -34.27
N GLU A 451 -39.87 -9.63 -34.36
CA GLU A 451 -39.06 -8.40 -34.42
C GLU A 451 -38.23 -8.21 -33.14
N ASN A 452 -38.79 -8.50 -31.97
CA ASN A 452 -38.08 -8.45 -30.70
C ASN A 452 -36.99 -9.53 -30.60
N PHE A 453 -37.28 -10.72 -31.10
CA PHE A 453 -36.33 -11.83 -31.17
C PHE A 453 -35.16 -11.48 -32.09
N GLU A 454 -35.40 -10.95 -33.28
CA GLU A 454 -34.35 -10.51 -34.19
C GLU A 454 -33.47 -9.42 -33.58
N LYS A 455 -34.07 -8.40 -32.93
CA LYS A 455 -33.33 -7.35 -32.23
C LYS A 455 -32.48 -7.90 -31.08
N LYS A 456 -32.98 -8.90 -30.35
CA LYS A 456 -32.26 -9.58 -29.28
C LYS A 456 -31.03 -10.32 -29.81
N GLU A 457 -31.19 -11.09 -30.89
CA GLU A 457 -30.10 -11.85 -31.50
C GLU A 457 -29.03 -10.95 -32.16
N ILE A 458 -29.46 -9.88 -32.87
CA ILE A 458 -28.53 -8.89 -33.42
C ILE A 458 -27.69 -8.27 -32.28
N TYR A 459 -28.32 -7.81 -31.20
CA TYR A 459 -27.62 -7.22 -30.06
C TYR A 459 -26.68 -8.23 -29.40
N ARG A 460 -27.13 -9.49 -29.24
CA ARG A 460 -26.30 -10.56 -28.69
C ARG A 460 -25.05 -10.77 -29.54
N GLN A 461 -25.21 -10.85 -30.85
CA GLN A 461 -24.07 -11.05 -31.77
C GLN A 461 -23.10 -9.88 -31.76
N GLU A 462 -23.60 -8.63 -31.76
CA GLU A 462 -22.77 -7.43 -31.62
C GLU A 462 -21.87 -7.44 -30.35
N LEU A 463 -22.42 -7.97 -29.26
CA LEU A 463 -21.62 -8.14 -28.03
C LEU A 463 -20.62 -9.30 -28.15
N LEU A 464 -21.02 -10.43 -28.71
CA LEU A 464 -20.18 -11.61 -28.87
C LEU A 464 -18.97 -11.35 -29.80
N ASP A 465 -19.13 -10.49 -30.80
CA ASP A 465 -18.05 -10.10 -31.71
C ASP A 465 -16.87 -9.43 -30.98
N ARG A 466 -17.07 -8.97 -29.72
CA ARG A 466 -16.02 -8.38 -28.87
C ARG A 466 -15.26 -9.40 -28.02
N LYS A 467 -15.54 -10.70 -28.16
CA LYS A 467 -14.88 -11.76 -27.37
C LYS A 467 -13.36 -11.75 -27.54
N GLU A 468 -12.87 -11.52 -28.75
CA GLU A 468 -11.42 -11.47 -29.02
C GLU A 468 -10.77 -10.29 -28.30
N GLU A 469 -11.39 -9.10 -28.30
CA GLU A 469 -10.92 -7.94 -27.51
C GLU A 469 -10.86 -8.23 -26.01
N PHE A 470 -11.88 -8.94 -25.49
CA PHE A 470 -11.86 -9.40 -24.11
C PHE A 470 -10.64 -10.29 -23.84
N LEU A 471 -10.41 -11.32 -24.65
CA LEU A 471 -9.29 -12.24 -24.47
C LEU A 471 -7.94 -11.57 -24.58
N GLN A 472 -7.75 -10.60 -25.49
CA GLN A 472 -6.50 -9.87 -25.65
C GLN A 472 -6.19 -8.95 -24.48
N ASN A 473 -7.20 -8.50 -23.72
CA ASN A 473 -7.02 -7.51 -22.67
C ASN A 473 -7.25 -8.06 -21.26
N ILE A 474 -7.86 -9.22 -21.09
CA ILE A 474 -8.19 -9.78 -19.76
C ILE A 474 -6.95 -9.97 -18.88
N ALA A 475 -5.80 -10.28 -19.45
CA ALA A 475 -4.55 -10.43 -18.72
C ALA A 475 -4.02 -9.11 -18.11
N ARG A 476 -4.55 -7.95 -18.54
CA ARG A 476 -4.25 -6.64 -17.93
C ARG A 476 -5.01 -6.41 -16.63
N VAL A 477 -6.03 -7.22 -16.40
CA VAL A 477 -6.84 -7.20 -15.20
C VAL A 477 -6.04 -7.78 -14.03
N TYR A 478 -6.10 -7.09 -12.90
CA TYR A 478 -5.46 -7.55 -11.69
C TYR A 478 -6.49 -8.32 -10.83
N PHE A 479 -6.22 -9.58 -10.54
CA PHE A 479 -7.17 -10.50 -9.92
C PHE A 479 -7.07 -10.62 -8.39
N ASP A 480 -6.38 -9.72 -7.70
CA ASP A 480 -5.91 -9.97 -6.32
C ASP A 480 -6.95 -9.84 -5.20
N GLU A 481 -8.03 -9.08 -5.37
CA GLU A 481 -8.93 -8.78 -4.23
C GLU A 481 -10.38 -9.23 -4.44
N TYR A 482 -10.77 -9.55 -5.66
CA TYR A 482 -12.14 -9.97 -5.99
C TYR A 482 -12.12 -11.35 -6.63
N SER A 483 -13.23 -12.07 -6.52
CA SER A 483 -13.34 -13.33 -7.23
C SER A 483 -13.04 -13.13 -8.72
N PRO A 484 -12.28 -14.00 -9.35
CA PRO A 484 -11.98 -13.91 -10.78
C PRO A 484 -13.24 -13.80 -11.64
N GLU A 485 -14.34 -14.42 -11.22
CA GLU A 485 -15.65 -14.34 -11.88
C GLU A 485 -16.17 -12.90 -11.89
N ARG A 486 -16.17 -12.22 -10.73
CA ARG A 486 -16.60 -10.83 -10.62
C ARG A 486 -15.76 -9.89 -11.48
N ASN A 487 -14.46 -10.10 -11.50
CA ASN A 487 -13.54 -9.33 -12.34
C ASN A 487 -13.82 -9.54 -13.83
N CYS A 488 -14.07 -10.78 -14.26
CA CYS A 488 -14.45 -11.08 -15.63
C CYS A 488 -15.79 -10.43 -16.00
N GLU A 489 -16.79 -10.43 -15.10
CA GLU A 489 -18.08 -9.78 -15.33
C GLU A 489 -17.94 -8.28 -15.53
N ILE A 490 -17.24 -7.59 -14.62
CA ILE A 490 -16.96 -6.15 -14.71
C ILE A 490 -16.23 -5.84 -16.02
N PHE A 491 -15.20 -6.63 -16.35
CA PHE A 491 -14.42 -6.40 -17.55
C PHE A 491 -15.23 -6.63 -18.83
N THR A 492 -16.07 -7.66 -18.86
CA THR A 492 -16.98 -7.89 -19.99
C THR A 492 -17.91 -6.70 -20.19
N GLU A 493 -18.47 -6.13 -19.13
CA GLU A 493 -19.32 -4.94 -19.23
C GLU A 493 -18.56 -3.73 -19.82
N ILE A 494 -17.31 -3.51 -19.42
CA ILE A 494 -16.47 -2.45 -19.99
C ILE A 494 -16.23 -2.69 -21.48
N ILE A 495 -15.83 -3.91 -21.87
CA ILE A 495 -15.60 -4.28 -23.27
C ILE A 495 -16.89 -4.15 -24.10
N CYS A 496 -18.05 -4.47 -23.51
CA CYS A 496 -19.35 -4.28 -24.15
C CYS A 496 -19.80 -2.81 -24.22
N GLY A 497 -19.00 -1.87 -23.72
CA GLY A 497 -19.25 -0.44 -23.81
C GLY A 497 -20.20 0.11 -22.75
N ILE A 498 -20.41 -0.62 -21.64
CA ILE A 498 -21.15 -0.10 -20.50
C ILE A 498 -20.31 0.98 -19.80
N GLU A 499 -20.92 2.12 -19.54
CA GLU A 499 -20.22 3.24 -18.90
C GLU A 499 -19.70 2.86 -17.52
N PRO A 500 -18.44 3.17 -17.20
CA PRO A 500 -17.81 2.85 -15.92
C PRO A 500 -18.61 3.29 -14.69
N GLU A 501 -19.31 4.42 -14.75
CA GLU A 501 -20.15 4.92 -13.67
C GLU A 501 -21.33 3.98 -13.37
N LYS A 502 -21.97 3.45 -14.41
CA LYS A 502 -23.08 2.49 -14.25
C LYS A 502 -22.60 1.17 -13.66
N ILE A 503 -21.38 0.74 -14.05
CA ILE A 503 -20.75 -0.46 -13.49
C ILE A 503 -20.48 -0.26 -12.00
N LEU A 504 -19.89 0.87 -11.60
CA LEU A 504 -19.67 1.19 -10.18
C LEU A 504 -20.95 1.14 -9.36
N GLN A 505 -22.05 1.71 -9.86
CA GLN A 505 -23.34 1.68 -9.18
C GLN A 505 -23.89 0.26 -9.08
N LYS A 506 -23.85 -0.50 -10.18
CA LYS A 506 -24.35 -1.88 -10.25
C LYS A 506 -23.65 -2.81 -9.25
N TYR A 507 -22.35 -2.66 -9.09
CA TYR A 507 -21.56 -3.50 -8.18
C TYR A 507 -21.42 -2.93 -6.76
N GLY A 508 -22.15 -1.84 -6.43
CA GLY A 508 -22.14 -1.23 -5.10
C GLY A 508 -20.85 -0.50 -4.74
N MET A 509 -20.02 -0.14 -5.73
CA MET A 509 -18.71 0.46 -5.54
C MET A 509 -18.74 2.00 -5.51
N SER A 510 -19.83 2.63 -5.92
CA SER A 510 -19.95 4.09 -6.10
C SER A 510 -19.98 4.89 -4.80
N GLY A 511 -20.24 4.24 -3.66
CA GLY A 511 -20.26 4.87 -2.33
C GLY A 511 -18.96 4.67 -1.54
N ASN A 512 -17.99 3.94 -2.09
CA ASN A 512 -16.75 3.61 -1.40
C ASN A 512 -15.55 4.21 -2.18
N PHE A 513 -14.88 5.16 -1.55
CA PHE A 513 -13.73 5.85 -2.14
C PHE A 513 -12.61 4.90 -2.59
N ASN A 514 -12.26 3.91 -1.78
CA ASN A 514 -11.21 2.95 -2.13
C ASN A 514 -11.61 2.06 -3.31
N ASP A 515 -12.87 1.65 -3.38
CA ASP A 515 -13.40 0.84 -4.49
C ASP A 515 -13.40 1.65 -5.80
N MET A 516 -13.76 2.93 -5.74
CA MET A 516 -13.69 3.82 -6.90
C MET A 516 -12.26 4.05 -7.37
N LEU A 517 -11.31 4.25 -6.44
CA LEU A 517 -9.89 4.36 -6.78
C LEU A 517 -9.37 3.07 -7.43
N GLN A 518 -9.73 1.92 -6.89
CA GLN A 518 -9.32 0.62 -7.42
C GLN A 518 -9.90 0.40 -8.83
N PHE A 519 -11.18 0.69 -9.01
CA PHE A 519 -11.85 0.59 -10.30
C PHE A 519 -11.25 1.57 -11.34
N ARG A 520 -10.96 2.82 -10.94
CA ARG A 520 -10.30 3.80 -11.81
C ARG A 520 -8.95 3.29 -12.32
N LYS A 521 -8.13 2.71 -11.45
CA LYS A 521 -6.85 2.11 -11.84
C LYS A 521 -7.03 1.00 -12.86
N TYR A 522 -7.99 0.16 -12.59
CA TYR A 522 -8.33 -0.95 -13.45
C TYR A 522 -8.71 -0.47 -14.86
N VAL A 523 -9.62 0.50 -14.97
CA VAL A 523 -10.01 1.07 -16.26
C VAL A 523 -8.84 1.80 -16.93
N LYS A 524 -8.00 2.52 -16.18
CA LYS A 524 -6.78 3.17 -16.72
C LYS A 524 -5.75 2.19 -17.28
N SER A 525 -5.72 0.94 -16.84
CA SER A 525 -4.83 -0.09 -17.39
C SER A 525 -5.25 -0.58 -18.78
N LEU A 526 -6.50 -0.31 -19.18
CA LEU A 526 -7.07 -0.71 -20.46
C LEU A 526 -6.75 0.30 -21.58
N PRO A 527 -6.88 -0.09 -22.86
CA PRO A 527 -6.82 0.84 -23.99
C PRO A 527 -7.74 2.06 -23.82
N LYS A 528 -7.36 3.21 -24.40
CA LYS A 528 -8.11 4.48 -24.28
C LYS A 528 -9.59 4.36 -24.67
N THR A 529 -9.92 3.51 -25.65
CA THR A 529 -11.28 3.26 -26.13
C THR A 529 -12.25 2.82 -25.03
N TYR A 530 -11.74 2.20 -23.95
CA TYR A 530 -12.57 1.71 -22.83
C TYR A 530 -12.67 2.69 -21.66
N ARG A 531 -12.06 3.88 -21.77
CA ARG A 531 -12.00 4.86 -20.68
C ARG A 531 -13.18 5.84 -20.68
N LYS A 532 -14.17 5.62 -21.53
CA LYS A 532 -15.39 6.45 -21.58
C LYS A 532 -16.07 6.48 -20.21
N GLY A 533 -16.41 7.68 -19.74
CA GLY A 533 -17.01 7.87 -18.41
C GLY A 533 -16.00 7.99 -17.25
N LEU A 534 -14.68 7.84 -17.48
CA LEU A 534 -13.66 7.98 -16.43
C LEU A 534 -13.62 9.41 -15.86
N THR A 535 -13.93 10.42 -16.65
CA THR A 535 -14.02 11.82 -16.21
C THR A 535 -15.03 11.96 -15.07
N LYS A 536 -16.22 11.40 -15.22
CA LYS A 536 -17.25 11.43 -14.17
C LYS A 536 -16.81 10.73 -12.88
N ILE A 537 -16.05 9.64 -13.01
CA ILE A 537 -15.49 8.93 -11.85
C ILE A 537 -14.42 9.79 -11.17
N ASN A 538 -13.55 10.43 -11.94
CA ASN A 538 -12.54 11.34 -11.41
C ASN A 538 -13.19 12.51 -10.67
N ASP A 539 -14.27 13.08 -11.21
CA ASP A 539 -15.03 14.16 -10.57
C ASP A 539 -15.63 13.70 -9.24
N LYS A 540 -16.24 12.51 -9.18
CA LYS A 540 -16.74 11.94 -7.93
C LYS A 540 -15.64 11.66 -6.91
N ILE A 541 -14.51 11.14 -7.35
CA ILE A 541 -13.35 10.93 -6.47
C ILE A 541 -12.85 12.27 -5.93
N ARG A 542 -12.81 13.31 -6.76
CA ARG A 542 -12.43 14.67 -6.36
C ARG A 542 -13.44 15.27 -5.38
N GLU A 543 -14.72 15.09 -5.62
CA GLU A 543 -15.79 15.56 -4.72
C GLU A 543 -15.69 14.92 -3.33
N ILE A 544 -15.33 13.63 -3.26
CA ILE A 544 -15.16 12.92 -1.98
C ILE A 544 -13.83 13.32 -1.31
N ASP A 545 -12.74 13.42 -2.06
CA ASP A 545 -11.42 13.77 -1.53
C ASP A 545 -10.53 14.45 -2.58
N GLU A 546 -10.41 15.77 -2.51
CA GLU A 546 -9.59 16.56 -3.40
C GLU A 546 -8.11 16.15 -3.38
N THR A 547 -7.60 15.63 -2.25
CA THR A 547 -6.20 15.19 -2.12
C THR A 547 -5.92 13.89 -2.89
N ALA A 548 -6.95 13.14 -3.24
CA ALA A 548 -6.81 11.84 -3.91
C ALA A 548 -6.33 11.94 -5.36
N ILE A 549 -6.63 13.04 -6.03
CA ILE A 549 -6.25 13.26 -7.44
C ILE A 549 -4.99 14.10 -7.53
N ASP A 550 -4.86 15.11 -6.67
CA ASP A 550 -3.70 15.97 -6.58
C ASP A 550 -2.57 15.34 -5.74
N GLY A 551 -2.56 14.01 -5.60
CA GLY A 551 -1.66 13.23 -4.80
C GLY A 551 -0.25 13.83 -4.78
N PHE A 552 0.00 14.67 -3.77
CA PHE A 552 1.24 15.42 -3.57
C PHE A 552 1.39 16.76 -4.34
N ARG A 553 0.39 17.58 -4.38
CA ARG A 553 0.67 18.99 -4.18
C ARG A 553 0.93 19.21 -2.69
N GLY A 554 2.11 18.80 -2.22
CA GLY A 554 2.76 19.50 -1.14
C GLY A 554 3.03 20.90 -1.66
N SER A 555 2.05 21.76 -1.62
CA SER A 555 2.24 23.20 -1.73
C SER A 555 2.86 23.66 -0.41
N VAL A 556 4.14 23.36 -0.24
CA VAL A 556 4.94 24.27 0.58
C VAL A 556 4.90 25.56 -0.21
N SER A 557 4.21 26.56 0.29
CA SER A 557 4.11 27.86 -0.39
C SER A 557 5.51 28.46 -0.55
N VAL A 558 5.70 29.31 -1.54
CA VAL A 558 7.01 30.01 -1.72
C VAL A 558 7.38 30.75 -0.44
N GLU A 559 6.35 31.24 0.28
CA GLU A 559 6.48 31.90 1.57
C GLU A 559 7.02 30.96 2.64
N GLU A 560 6.47 29.73 2.79
CA GLU A 560 6.95 28.74 3.76
C GLU A 560 8.38 28.25 3.46
N ILE A 561 8.72 28.11 2.17
CA ILE A 561 10.09 27.77 1.76
C ILE A 561 11.03 28.94 2.07
N SER A 562 10.60 30.18 1.82
CA SER A 562 11.40 31.38 2.11
C SER A 562 11.62 31.54 3.62
N GLU A 563 10.58 31.36 4.44
CA GLU A 563 10.67 31.41 5.91
C GLU A 563 11.59 30.30 6.46
N LYS A 564 11.51 29.09 5.92
CA LYS A 564 12.36 27.98 6.32
C LYS A 564 13.82 28.19 5.93
N LEU A 565 14.07 28.72 4.73
CA LEU A 565 15.43 29.09 4.27
C LEU A 565 16.00 30.29 5.05
N GLU A 566 15.16 31.24 5.46
CA GLU A 566 15.55 32.35 6.36
C GLU A 566 15.94 31.84 7.75
N GLN A 567 15.13 30.96 8.35
CA GLN A 567 15.39 30.35 9.65
C GLN A 567 16.67 29.50 9.64
N GLU A 568 16.98 28.85 8.53
CA GLU A 568 18.19 28.04 8.36
C GLU A 568 19.43 28.87 7.96
N GLY A 569 19.30 30.19 7.77
CA GLY A 569 20.40 31.06 7.33
C GLY A 569 20.93 30.75 5.93
N LYS A 570 20.11 30.12 5.09
CA LYS A 570 20.47 29.64 3.74
C LYS A 570 19.82 30.46 2.61
N LEU A 571 19.40 31.67 2.89
CA LEU A 571 18.79 32.57 1.88
C LEU A 571 19.88 33.11 0.94
N ASP A 572 20.46 32.28 0.12
CA ASP A 572 21.33 32.67 -0.97
C ASP A 572 20.58 32.60 -2.33
N ALA A 573 21.04 33.42 -3.26
CA ALA A 573 20.44 33.51 -4.60
C ALA A 573 20.43 32.16 -5.35
N LYS A 574 21.31 31.23 -4.99
CA LYS A 574 21.45 29.92 -5.63
C LYS A 574 20.40 28.95 -5.10
N SER A 575 20.13 28.96 -3.80
CA SER A 575 19.09 28.14 -3.14
C SER A 575 17.70 28.61 -3.57
N VAL A 576 17.46 29.92 -3.63
CA VAL A 576 16.20 30.51 -4.14
C VAL A 576 16.00 30.20 -5.63
N MET A 577 17.04 30.29 -6.45
CA MET A 577 16.97 29.94 -7.87
C MET A 577 16.74 28.45 -8.12
N GLN A 578 17.27 27.58 -7.26
CA GLN A 578 17.01 26.14 -7.35
C GLN A 578 15.54 25.84 -7.01
N VAL A 579 15.01 26.42 -5.94
CA VAL A 579 13.60 26.28 -5.54
C VAL A 579 12.66 26.82 -6.63
N LEU A 580 12.98 28.00 -7.21
CA LEU A 580 12.21 28.57 -8.32
C LEU A 580 12.29 27.72 -9.61
N LYS A 581 13.42 27.06 -9.84
CA LYS A 581 13.60 26.14 -10.96
C LYS A 581 12.77 24.88 -10.75
N ASP A 582 12.81 24.31 -9.55
CA ASP A 582 12.03 23.12 -9.20
C ASP A 582 10.52 23.42 -9.22
N GLN A 583 10.08 24.62 -8.79
CA GLN A 583 8.71 25.09 -8.95
C GLN A 583 8.31 25.30 -10.42
N LYS A 584 9.21 25.85 -11.24
CA LYS A 584 8.96 26.04 -12.67
C LYS A 584 8.89 24.73 -13.43
N ASP A 585 9.67 23.75 -13.02
CA ASP A 585 9.61 22.39 -13.56
C ASP A 585 8.36 21.65 -13.05
N MET A 586 7.94 21.85 -11.80
CA MET A 586 6.65 21.39 -11.28
C MET A 586 5.46 22.08 -11.98
N GLN A 587 5.55 23.38 -12.23
CA GLN A 587 4.51 24.12 -12.95
C GLN A 587 4.40 23.68 -14.41
N ARG A 588 5.53 23.40 -15.08
CA ARG A 588 5.56 22.78 -16.42
C ARG A 588 5.02 21.35 -16.43
N MET A 589 5.26 20.61 -15.36
CA MET A 589 4.70 19.26 -15.19
C MET A 589 3.20 19.32 -14.97
N ASN A 590 2.71 20.30 -14.19
CA ASN A 590 1.29 20.55 -13.99
C ASN A 590 0.62 21.02 -15.29
N GLU A 591 1.22 21.96 -16.04
CA GLU A 591 0.74 22.40 -17.35
C GLU A 591 0.74 21.27 -18.39
N ARG A 592 1.69 20.34 -18.29
CA ARG A 592 1.74 19.13 -19.13
C ARG A 592 0.70 18.10 -18.72
N ALA A 593 0.44 17.97 -17.41
CA ALA A 593 -0.64 17.15 -16.88
C ALA A 593 -2.02 17.74 -17.23
N ASP A 594 -2.16 19.07 -17.17
CA ASP A 594 -3.39 19.77 -17.57
C ASP A 594 -3.58 19.74 -19.09
N LYS A 595 -2.51 19.83 -19.89
CA LYS A 595 -2.57 19.60 -21.34
C LYS A 595 -2.94 18.14 -21.69
N LEU A 596 -2.41 17.18 -20.96
CA LEU A 596 -2.81 15.78 -21.12
C LEU A 596 -4.27 15.55 -20.70
N LYS A 597 -4.77 16.28 -19.70
CA LYS A 597 -6.19 16.30 -19.34
C LYS A 597 -7.03 16.91 -20.45
N ILE A 598 -6.60 18.03 -21.01
CA ILE A 598 -7.29 18.73 -22.12
C ILE A 598 -7.25 17.86 -23.39
N GLU A 599 -6.12 17.21 -23.70
CA GLU A 599 -6.03 16.26 -24.80
C GLU A 599 -6.90 15.00 -24.54
N GLU A 600 -6.99 14.53 -23.30
CA GLU A 600 -7.94 13.45 -22.92
C GLU A 600 -9.40 13.91 -23.00
N GLU A 601 -9.73 15.18 -22.73
CA GLU A 601 -11.07 15.76 -22.90
C GLU A 601 -11.42 15.98 -24.38
N TYR A 602 -10.51 16.51 -25.20
CA TYR A 602 -10.73 16.70 -26.63
C TYR A 602 -10.81 15.37 -27.42
N GLU A 603 -10.03 14.35 -27.03
CA GLU A 603 -10.15 13.01 -27.63
C GLU A 603 -11.44 12.29 -27.21
N LEU A 604 -12.16 12.77 -26.19
CA LEU A 604 -13.46 12.26 -25.75
C LEU A 604 -14.65 12.98 -26.40
N GLU A 605 -14.46 14.20 -26.95
CA GLU A 605 -15.49 14.95 -27.68
C GLU A 605 -15.53 14.59 -29.17
N ASP A 606 -14.47 14.00 -29.74
CA ASP A 606 -14.37 13.60 -31.15
C ASP A 606 -14.69 12.09 -31.40
N CYS A 607 -15.28 11.38 -30.41
CA CYS A 607 -15.70 9.99 -30.57
C CYS A 607 -17.19 9.80 -30.34
#